data_50f48d2c052781c03fe202386d9811dc
#
_entry.id   50f48d2c052781c03fe202386d9811dc
#
_cell.length_a   1.000
_cell.length_b   1.000
_cell.length_c   1.000
_cell.angle_alpha   90.00
_cell.angle_beta   90.00
_cell.angle_gamma   90.00
#
_symmetry.space_group_name_H-M   'P 1'
#
loop_
_entity.id
_entity.type
_entity.pdbx_description
1 polymer ?
#
loop_
_entity_poly.entity_id
_entity_poly.type
_entity_poly.pdbx_seq_one_letter_code
_entity_poly.pdbx_strand_id
1 'polypeptide(L)'
;MNYAAEHFPATPLLDYARTVEALTTSKKENLILNVDGTIGILMVDMWRALGYSEEEINEFIESGTLNAFFIVGRSIGFIGHVLDEKRLAMPMYRHPMDDILYDVQKAEKL
;
A
#
# COMPACT_ATOMS: atom_id res chain seq x y z
N MET A 1 1.83 1.94 -12.36
CA MET A 1 1.41 0.89 -13.32
C MET A 1 1.92 1.15 -14.75
N ASN A 2 1.73 2.32 -15.33
CA ASN A 2 2.19 2.58 -16.73
C ASN A 2 3.70 2.42 -16.88
N TYR A 3 4.50 2.98 -15.97
CA TYR A 3 5.96 2.82 -16.00
C TYR A 3 6.42 1.36 -16.01
N ALA A 4 5.80 0.51 -15.19
CA ALA A 4 6.14 -0.92 -15.16
C ALA A 4 5.79 -1.63 -16.47
N ALA A 5 4.64 -1.31 -17.07
CA ALA A 5 4.24 -1.87 -18.35
C ALA A 5 5.20 -1.49 -19.51
N GLU A 6 5.88 -0.33 -19.39
CA GLU A 6 6.83 0.15 -20.42
C GLU A 6 8.27 -0.34 -20.19
N HIS A 7 8.66 -0.64 -18.94
CA HIS A 7 10.06 -0.87 -18.57
C HIS A 7 10.37 -2.26 -18.03
N PHE A 8 9.36 -3.01 -17.58
CA PHE A 8 9.57 -4.38 -17.15
C PHE A 8 9.56 -5.33 -18.33
N PRO A 9 10.38 -6.39 -18.33
CA PRO A 9 10.45 -7.36 -19.45
C PRO A 9 9.14 -8.12 -19.66
N ALA A 10 8.36 -8.35 -18.61
CA ALA A 10 7.02 -8.92 -18.62
C ALA A 10 6.22 -8.50 -17.39
N THR A 11 4.92 -8.32 -17.53
CA THR A 11 4.02 -7.88 -16.47
C THR A 11 2.73 -8.72 -16.42
N PRO A 12 2.80 -10.05 -16.30
CA PRO A 12 1.61 -10.91 -16.40
C PRO A 12 0.61 -10.69 -15.28
N LEU A 13 1.08 -10.42 -14.04
CA LEU A 13 0.20 -10.13 -12.92
C LEU A 13 -0.41 -8.73 -13.01
N LEU A 14 0.33 -7.75 -13.50
CA LEU A 14 -0.20 -6.42 -13.76
C LEU A 14 -1.31 -6.45 -14.81
N ASP A 15 -1.13 -7.21 -15.89
CA ASP A 15 -2.13 -7.36 -16.95
C ASP A 15 -3.39 -8.07 -16.44
N TYR A 16 -3.20 -9.12 -15.62
CA TYR A 16 -4.30 -9.78 -14.93
C TYR A 16 -5.06 -8.81 -14.01
N ALA A 17 -4.36 -8.06 -13.19
CA ALA A 17 -4.97 -7.11 -12.26
C ALA A 17 -5.74 -5.99 -12.96
N ARG A 18 -5.23 -5.47 -14.08
CA ARG A 18 -5.95 -4.50 -14.92
C ARG A 18 -7.23 -5.08 -15.50
N THR A 19 -7.20 -6.33 -15.91
CA THR A 19 -8.39 -7.03 -16.40
C THR A 19 -9.42 -7.18 -15.30
N VAL A 20 -9.00 -7.58 -14.10
CA VAL A 20 -9.87 -7.69 -12.92
C VAL A 20 -10.45 -6.31 -12.56
N GLU A 21 -9.61 -5.27 -12.50
CA GLU A 21 -10.06 -3.90 -12.21
C GLU A 21 -11.11 -3.41 -13.21
N ALA A 22 -10.91 -3.65 -14.51
CA ALA A 22 -11.87 -3.30 -15.54
C ALA A 22 -13.22 -4.03 -15.35
N LEU A 23 -13.20 -5.29 -14.96
CA LEU A 23 -14.39 -6.08 -14.66
C LEU A 23 -15.10 -5.62 -13.38
N THR A 24 -14.34 -5.30 -12.34
CA THR A 24 -14.93 -4.87 -11.06
C THR A 24 -15.51 -3.46 -11.14
N THR A 25 -14.81 -2.54 -11.80
CA THR A 25 -15.27 -1.16 -12.00
C THR A 25 -16.49 -1.08 -12.91
N SER A 26 -16.67 -2.01 -13.86
CA SER A 26 -17.91 -2.10 -14.66
C SER A 26 -19.13 -2.42 -13.82
N LYS A 27 -18.97 -3.07 -12.66
CA LYS A 27 -20.04 -3.39 -11.71
C LYS A 27 -20.22 -2.30 -10.66
N LYS A 28 -19.14 -1.71 -10.21
CA LYS A 28 -19.11 -0.69 -9.17
C LYS A 28 -17.87 0.20 -9.34
N GLU A 29 -18.07 1.46 -9.68
CA GLU A 29 -17.01 2.42 -10.06
C GLU A 29 -15.86 2.58 -9.06
N ASN A 30 -16.10 2.35 -7.77
CA ASN A 30 -15.09 2.48 -6.72
C ASN A 30 -14.32 1.18 -6.41
N LEU A 31 -14.53 0.10 -7.15
CA LEU A 31 -13.78 -1.15 -7.01
C LEU A 31 -12.52 -1.11 -7.88
N ILE A 32 -11.63 -0.18 -7.54
CA ILE A 32 -10.32 0.00 -8.17
C ILE A 32 -9.24 -0.77 -7.40
N LEU A 33 -8.15 -1.08 -8.07
CA LEU A 33 -6.96 -1.67 -7.44
C LEU A 33 -6.33 -0.65 -6.48
N ASN A 34 -6.22 -1.01 -5.22
CA ASN A 34 -5.62 -0.15 -4.20
C ASN A 34 -4.08 -0.18 -4.25
N VAL A 35 -3.44 0.69 -3.44
CA VAL A 35 -1.98 0.81 -3.40
C VAL A 35 -1.30 -0.48 -2.96
N ASP A 36 -1.87 -1.21 -1.98
CA ASP A 36 -1.27 -2.45 -1.45
C ASP A 36 -1.29 -3.55 -2.51
N GLY A 37 -2.42 -3.74 -3.19
CA GLY A 37 -2.54 -4.67 -4.31
C GLY A 37 -1.60 -4.31 -5.46
N THR A 38 -1.47 -3.02 -5.76
CA THR A 38 -0.55 -2.54 -6.80
C THR A 38 0.90 -2.86 -6.45
N ILE A 39 1.34 -2.58 -5.22
CA ILE A 39 2.70 -2.90 -4.77
C ILE A 39 2.95 -4.40 -4.83
N GLY A 40 2.03 -5.21 -4.30
CA GLY A 40 2.16 -6.67 -4.31
C GLY A 40 2.36 -7.23 -5.71
N ILE A 41 1.52 -6.85 -6.66
CA ILE A 41 1.58 -7.30 -8.05
C ILE A 41 2.89 -6.89 -8.73
N LEU A 42 3.27 -5.62 -8.61
CA LEU A 42 4.48 -5.10 -9.24
C LEU A 42 5.75 -5.73 -8.65
N MET A 43 5.78 -6.00 -7.35
CA MET A 43 6.93 -6.65 -6.71
C MET A 43 7.09 -8.09 -7.18
N VAL A 44 6.00 -8.85 -7.28
CA VAL A 44 6.07 -10.23 -7.78
C VAL A 44 6.50 -10.28 -9.25
N ASP A 45 5.94 -9.43 -10.11
CA ASP A 45 6.37 -9.34 -11.51
C ASP A 45 7.85 -8.96 -11.62
N MET A 46 8.32 -8.04 -10.77
CA MET A 46 9.74 -7.63 -10.72
C MET A 46 10.65 -8.78 -10.24
N TRP A 47 10.30 -9.51 -9.19
CA TRP A 47 11.09 -10.65 -8.70
C TRP A 47 11.20 -11.74 -9.75
N ARG A 48 10.12 -12.06 -10.46
CA ARG A 48 10.13 -12.98 -11.60
C ARG A 48 11.05 -12.50 -12.72
N ALA A 49 10.99 -11.22 -13.05
CA ALA A 49 11.88 -10.62 -14.05
C ALA A 49 13.36 -10.64 -13.64
N LEU A 50 13.66 -10.60 -12.34
CA LEU A 50 15.01 -10.76 -11.78
C LEU A 50 15.47 -12.22 -11.70
N GLY A 51 14.61 -13.18 -12.00
CA GLY A 51 14.95 -14.61 -12.07
C GLY A 51 14.78 -15.36 -10.74
N TYR A 52 14.10 -14.79 -9.74
CA TYR A 52 13.73 -15.53 -8.54
C TYR A 52 12.74 -16.66 -8.84
N SER A 53 12.89 -17.79 -8.17
CA SER A 53 11.96 -18.91 -8.25
C SER A 53 10.64 -18.60 -7.53
N GLU A 54 9.59 -19.37 -7.86
CA GLU A 54 8.29 -19.21 -7.16
C GLU A 54 8.40 -19.53 -5.66
N GLU A 55 9.30 -20.43 -5.27
CA GLU A 55 9.56 -20.77 -3.87
C GLU A 55 10.16 -19.60 -3.12
N GLU A 56 11.20 -18.96 -3.68
CA GLU A 56 11.83 -17.77 -3.10
C GLU A 56 10.83 -16.59 -3.02
N ILE A 57 10.01 -16.41 -4.04
CA ILE A 57 8.97 -15.36 -4.05
C ILE A 57 7.94 -15.63 -2.95
N ASN A 58 7.51 -16.87 -2.75
CA ASN A 58 6.60 -17.23 -1.68
C ASN A 58 7.22 -16.99 -0.30
N GLU A 59 8.51 -17.31 -0.10
CA GLU A 59 9.22 -16.99 1.14
C GLU A 59 9.25 -15.48 1.41
N PHE A 60 9.47 -14.65 0.39
CA PHE A 60 9.41 -13.18 0.54
C PHE A 60 8.02 -12.70 0.95
N ILE A 61 6.97 -13.28 0.37
CA ILE A 61 5.58 -12.93 0.72
C ILE A 61 5.27 -13.35 2.16
N GLU A 62 5.59 -14.58 2.54
CA GLU A 62 5.33 -15.13 3.88
C GLU A 62 6.12 -14.41 4.98
N SER A 63 7.35 -13.96 4.68
CA SER A 63 8.16 -13.16 5.60
C SER A 63 7.64 -11.74 5.84
N GLY A 64 6.61 -11.32 5.10
CA GLY A 64 6.03 -9.99 5.21
C GLY A 64 6.82 -8.88 4.49
N THR A 65 7.68 -9.24 3.54
CA THR A 65 8.51 -8.28 2.77
C THR A 65 7.65 -7.21 2.08
N LEU A 66 6.48 -7.55 1.57
CA LEU A 66 5.56 -6.58 0.95
C LEU A 66 5.08 -5.53 1.96
N ASN A 67 4.76 -5.96 3.19
CA ASN A 67 4.40 -5.04 4.27
C ASN A 67 5.57 -4.13 4.67
N ALA A 68 6.80 -4.65 4.64
CA ALA A 68 8.00 -3.87 4.94
C ALA A 68 8.19 -2.70 3.96
N PHE A 69 7.94 -2.89 2.68
CA PHE A 69 7.98 -1.78 1.69
C PHE A 69 6.98 -0.69 2.03
N PHE A 70 5.77 -1.05 2.44
CA PHE A 70 4.76 -0.08 2.86
C PHE A 70 5.19 0.68 4.11
N ILE A 71 5.77 -0.01 5.10
CA ILE A 71 6.29 0.61 6.33
C ILE A 71 7.42 1.59 6.01
N VAL A 72 8.37 1.21 5.14
CA VAL A 72 9.47 2.08 4.72
C VAL A 72 8.94 3.35 4.04
N GLY A 73 8.02 3.19 3.08
CA GLY A 73 7.41 4.34 2.40
C GLY A 73 6.71 5.28 3.38
N ARG A 74 5.97 4.75 4.33
CA ARG A 74 5.30 5.54 5.38
C ARG A 74 6.29 6.22 6.31
N SER A 75 7.37 5.55 6.68
CA SER A 75 8.42 6.13 7.53
C SER A 75 9.12 7.31 6.86
N ILE A 76 9.41 7.21 5.58
CA ILE A 76 9.94 8.33 4.77
C ILE A 76 8.96 9.50 4.77
N GLY A 77 7.66 9.21 4.60
CA GLY A 77 6.60 10.22 4.65
C GLY A 77 6.53 10.93 6.00
N PHE A 78 6.66 10.21 7.11
CA PHE A 78 6.70 10.81 8.45
C PHE A 78 7.91 11.74 8.64
N ILE A 79 9.08 11.33 8.17
CA ILE A 79 10.28 12.18 8.23
C ILE A 79 10.07 13.47 7.43
N GLY A 80 9.56 13.34 6.20
CA GLY A 80 9.24 14.49 5.35
C GLY A 80 8.25 15.44 6.03
N HIS A 81 7.17 14.91 6.59
CA HIS A 81 6.15 15.68 7.27
C HIS A 81 6.70 16.45 8.48
N VAL A 82 7.50 15.78 9.33
CA VAL A 82 8.15 16.44 10.48
C VAL A 82 9.11 17.55 10.04
N LEU A 83 9.84 17.36 8.93
CA LEU A 83 10.73 18.38 8.40
C LEU A 83 9.96 19.59 7.85
N ASP A 84 8.83 19.35 7.19
CA ASP A 84 7.97 20.44 6.68
C ASP A 84 7.32 21.20 7.84
N GLU A 85 6.81 20.54 8.85
CA GLU A 85 6.27 21.21 10.06
C GLU A 85 7.32 22.10 10.72
N LYS A 86 8.55 21.61 10.88
CA LYS A 86 9.65 22.42 11.42
C LYS A 86 9.96 23.63 10.53
N ARG A 87 9.99 23.44 9.23
CA ARG A 87 10.31 24.50 8.26
C ARG A 87 9.23 25.58 8.23
N LEU A 88 7.97 25.19 8.41
CA LEU A 88 6.82 26.09 8.46
C LEU A 88 6.55 26.66 9.84
N ALA A 89 7.38 26.32 10.85
CA ALA A 89 7.17 26.65 12.26
C ALA A 89 5.78 26.26 12.79
N MET A 90 5.21 25.18 12.26
CA MET A 90 3.94 24.61 12.69
C MET A 90 4.15 23.59 13.80
N PRO A 91 3.37 23.64 14.89
CA PRO A 91 3.40 22.58 15.88
C PRO A 91 2.80 21.29 15.30
N MET A 92 3.24 20.13 15.80
CA MET A 92 2.61 18.86 15.49
C MET A 92 1.12 18.94 15.82
N TYR A 93 0.25 18.65 14.85
CA TYR A 93 -1.19 18.60 15.08
C TYR A 93 -1.52 17.55 16.13
N ARG A 94 -2.28 17.95 17.11
CA ARG A 94 -2.89 17.05 18.08
C ARG A 94 -4.39 17.27 18.05
N HIS A 95 -5.13 16.19 17.86
CA HIS A 95 -6.58 16.27 17.90
C HIS A 95 -7.02 16.72 19.31
N PRO A 96 -7.91 17.75 19.44
CA PRO A 96 -8.43 18.16 20.72
C PRO A 96 -9.04 16.98 21.46
N MET A 97 -8.70 16.83 22.74
CA MET A 97 -9.19 15.70 23.55
C MET A 97 -10.71 15.67 23.64
N ASP A 98 -11.34 16.84 23.64
CA ASP A 98 -12.80 17.00 23.74
C ASP A 98 -13.53 16.51 22.45
N ASP A 99 -12.82 16.43 21.33
CA ASP A 99 -13.36 15.93 20.05
C ASP A 99 -13.13 14.42 19.85
N ILE A 100 -12.45 13.75 20.79
CA ILE A 100 -12.23 12.31 20.70
C ILE A 100 -13.45 11.58 21.24
N LEU A 101 -14.21 10.98 20.35
CA LEU A 101 -15.34 10.15 20.70
C LEU A 101 -14.86 8.75 21.12
N TYR A 102 -14.84 8.50 22.42
CA TYR A 102 -14.69 7.13 22.92
C TYR A 102 -16.06 6.46 22.96
N ASP A 103 -16.20 5.31 22.31
CA ASP A 103 -17.41 4.50 22.40
C ASP A 103 -17.48 3.80 23.77
N VAL A 104 -17.83 4.57 24.80
CA VAL A 104 -17.91 4.09 26.20
C VAL A 104 -19.14 3.19 26.42
N GLN A 105 -20.10 3.20 25.49
CA GLN A 105 -21.37 2.48 25.67
C GLN A 105 -21.24 0.95 25.53
N LYS A 106 -20.13 0.44 25.02
CA LYS A 106 -19.87 -1.01 24.96
C LYS A 106 -19.25 -1.61 26.22
N ALA A 107 -18.71 -0.79 27.11
CA ALA A 107 -18.04 -1.27 28.33
C ALA A 107 -19.00 -1.61 29.48
N GLU A 108 -20.24 -1.16 29.44
CA GLU A 108 -21.24 -1.40 30.54
C GLU A 108 -22.09 -2.67 30.31
N LYS A 109 -21.80 -3.48 29.28
CA LYS A 109 -22.56 -4.72 28.97
C LYS A 109 -21.72 -6.00 28.97
N LEU A 110 -20.61 -6.02 29.70
CA LEU A 110 -19.85 -7.24 29.94
C LEU A 110 -19.90 -7.67 31.41
#